data_8d312d8b00b57a2c11c3f7af84c6f21b
#
_entry.id   8d312d8b00b57a2c11c3f7af84c6f21b
#
_cell.length_a   1.000
_cell.length_b   1.000
_cell.length_c   1.000
_cell.angle_alpha   90.00
_cell.angle_beta   90.00
_cell.angle_gamma   90.00
#
_symmetry.space_group_name_H-M   'P 1'
#
loop_
_entity.id
_entity.type
_entity.pdbx_description
1 polymer ?
#
loop_
_entity_poly.entity_id
_entity_poly.type
_entity_poly.pdbx_seq_one_letter_code
_entity_poly.pdbx_strand_id
1 'polypeptide(L)'
;MGKIIAIANQKGGVGKTTTTINLAASLAAEGKHVLIVDADPQANSTSGYGIDPKQMTSSIYECLVDDYPVDGSQVPTCVEGLELLGSRIDLAGAEIELISRDNRESIMRRALATIKDKYDYILIDCSPSLGLITVNALTAADSVIIPVQAEYFALEGISKLLNTIRIIKSKLNRQLEIEGFLLTMYDARLRLANQIFEELKGHFGDMVFDSVIPRNIRLSEAPSHGLPALVYDPGSRGATSHIALAKELIMKHRRNYHAHGNVQPA
;
A
#
# COMPACT_ATOMS: atom_id res chain seq x y z
N MET A 1 15.37 8.35 -6.31
CA MET A 1 13.98 8.75 -6.60
C MET A 1 13.04 7.78 -5.90
N GLY A 2 12.25 8.26 -4.97
CA GLY A 2 11.35 7.42 -4.17
C GLY A 2 10.31 6.71 -5.03
N LYS A 3 9.90 5.52 -4.63
CA LYS A 3 8.87 4.74 -5.32
C LYS A 3 7.55 4.79 -4.57
N ILE A 4 6.48 5.21 -5.25
CA ILE A 4 5.13 5.27 -4.68
C ILE A 4 4.39 3.97 -5.06
N ILE A 5 3.93 3.23 -4.05
CA ILE A 5 3.25 1.95 -4.22
C ILE A 5 1.88 2.02 -3.54
N ALA A 6 0.80 1.85 -4.31
CA ALA A 6 -0.54 1.72 -3.74
C ALA A 6 -0.79 0.27 -3.29
N ILE A 7 -1.41 0.08 -2.12
CA ILE A 7 -1.88 -1.21 -1.65
C ILE A 7 -3.40 -1.23 -1.82
N ALA A 8 -3.89 -1.88 -2.87
CA ALA A 8 -5.29 -1.75 -3.28
C ALA A 8 -5.96 -3.11 -3.56
N ASN A 9 -7.21 -3.24 -3.13
CA ASN A 9 -8.15 -4.27 -3.54
C ASN A 9 -9.58 -3.81 -3.18
N GLN A 10 -10.55 -4.08 -4.04
CA GLN A 10 -11.97 -3.77 -3.82
C GLN A 10 -12.59 -4.58 -2.68
N LYS A 11 -12.08 -5.77 -2.43
CA LYS A 11 -12.58 -6.62 -1.35
C LYS A 11 -12.10 -6.10 0.00
N GLY A 12 -13.03 -5.88 0.93
CA GLY A 12 -12.72 -5.61 2.32
C GLY A 12 -12.10 -6.82 3.01
N GLY A 13 -11.25 -6.60 4.02
CA GLY A 13 -10.71 -7.67 4.84
C GLY A 13 -9.62 -8.54 4.20
N VAL A 14 -9.08 -8.19 3.04
CA VAL A 14 -8.01 -8.95 2.37
C VAL A 14 -6.59 -8.64 2.90
N GLY A 15 -6.47 -7.79 3.91
CA GLY A 15 -5.19 -7.47 4.53
C GLY A 15 -4.44 -6.28 3.90
N LYS A 16 -5.12 -5.33 3.24
CA LYS A 16 -4.48 -4.10 2.73
C LYS A 16 -3.73 -3.36 3.81
N THR A 17 -4.43 -2.87 4.82
CA THR A 17 -3.86 -2.15 5.96
C THR A 17 -2.81 -2.95 6.70
N THR A 18 -3.07 -4.25 6.95
CA THR A 18 -2.09 -5.15 7.58
C THR A 18 -0.81 -5.22 6.77
N THR A 19 -0.93 -5.34 5.43
CA THR A 19 0.23 -5.35 4.53
C THR A 19 0.94 -4.01 4.56
N THR A 20 0.22 -2.89 4.48
CA THR A 20 0.82 -1.54 4.48
C THR A 20 1.63 -1.31 5.75
N ILE A 21 1.04 -1.52 6.93
CA ILE A 21 1.70 -1.35 8.23
C ILE A 21 2.96 -2.20 8.32
N ASN A 22 2.85 -3.50 8.04
CA ASN A 22 3.95 -4.43 8.31
C ASN A 22 5.02 -4.43 7.21
N LEU A 23 4.66 -4.17 5.96
CA LEU A 23 5.64 -3.98 4.88
C LEU A 23 6.44 -2.70 5.09
N ALA A 24 5.79 -1.59 5.48
CA ALA A 24 6.47 -0.34 5.77
C ALA A 24 7.49 -0.49 6.91
N ALA A 25 7.07 -1.11 8.04
CA ALA A 25 7.98 -1.39 9.15
C ALA A 25 9.15 -2.30 8.74
N SER A 26 8.88 -3.30 7.88
CA SER A 26 9.92 -4.22 7.39
C SER A 26 10.89 -3.53 6.43
N LEU A 27 10.42 -2.63 5.58
CA LEU A 27 11.28 -1.82 4.69
C LEU A 27 12.17 -0.87 5.52
N ALA A 28 11.62 -0.22 6.54
CA ALA A 28 12.37 0.63 7.45
C ALA A 28 13.45 -0.16 8.21
N ALA A 29 13.13 -1.37 8.70
CA ALA A 29 14.11 -2.28 9.32
C ALA A 29 15.23 -2.73 8.35
N GLU A 30 14.98 -2.73 7.04
CA GLU A 30 16.01 -2.95 6.00
C GLU A 30 16.73 -1.64 5.59
N GLY A 31 16.65 -0.59 6.43
CA GLY A 31 17.38 0.67 6.28
C GLY A 31 16.80 1.60 5.22
N LYS A 32 15.50 1.51 4.93
CA LYS A 32 14.81 2.39 3.98
C LYS A 32 14.08 3.51 4.69
N HIS A 33 14.08 4.71 4.09
CA HIS A 33 13.20 5.80 4.50
C HIS A 33 11.81 5.60 3.89
N VAL A 34 10.80 5.45 4.73
CA VAL A 34 9.44 5.04 4.30
C VAL A 34 8.40 6.03 4.80
N LEU A 35 7.45 6.37 3.94
CA LEU A 35 6.22 7.07 4.31
C LEU A 35 5.02 6.16 4.08
N ILE A 36 4.13 6.07 5.05
CA ILE A 36 2.77 5.58 4.85
C ILE A 36 1.87 6.77 4.60
N VAL A 37 1.02 6.67 3.57
CA VAL A 37 -0.12 7.56 3.34
C VAL A 37 -1.39 6.75 3.60
N ASP A 38 -2.10 7.08 4.67
CA ASP A 38 -3.38 6.44 5.00
C ASP A 38 -4.49 7.11 4.17
N ALA A 39 -4.96 6.44 3.13
CA ALA A 39 -6.00 6.93 2.22
C ALA A 39 -7.36 6.23 2.45
N ASP A 40 -7.59 5.76 3.68
CA ASP A 40 -8.86 5.19 4.12
C ASP A 40 -9.48 6.09 5.20
N PRO A 41 -10.73 6.57 5.04
CA PRO A 41 -11.44 7.34 6.07
C PRO A 41 -11.56 6.61 7.42
N GLN A 42 -11.43 5.27 7.44
CA GLN A 42 -11.43 4.50 8.68
C GLN A 42 -10.14 4.68 9.50
N ALA A 43 -9.08 5.27 8.94
CA ALA A 43 -7.82 5.59 9.59
C ALA A 43 -7.17 4.38 10.31
N ASN A 44 -7.29 3.20 9.69
CA ASN A 44 -6.80 1.96 10.33
C ASN A 44 -5.26 1.88 10.31
N SER A 45 -4.58 2.40 9.30
CA SER A 45 -3.11 2.50 9.31
C SER A 45 -2.64 3.51 10.36
N THR A 46 -3.36 4.61 10.53
CA THR A 46 -3.09 5.65 11.53
C THR A 46 -3.22 5.08 12.95
N SER A 47 -4.37 4.52 13.27
CA SER A 47 -4.62 3.91 14.59
C SER A 47 -3.72 2.70 14.85
N GLY A 48 -3.37 1.95 13.80
CA GLY A 48 -2.48 0.78 13.89
C GLY A 48 -1.06 1.11 14.34
N TYR A 49 -0.64 2.37 14.22
CA TYR A 49 0.61 2.88 14.80
C TYR A 49 0.39 3.64 16.13
N GLY A 50 -0.78 3.52 16.75
CA GLY A 50 -1.08 4.16 18.04
C GLY A 50 -1.31 5.67 17.96
N ILE A 51 -1.45 6.22 16.75
CA ILE A 51 -1.73 7.63 16.53
C ILE A 51 -3.25 7.82 16.58
N ASP A 52 -3.71 8.71 17.47
CA ASP A 52 -5.13 9.05 17.58
C ASP A 52 -5.53 10.01 16.43
N PRO A 53 -6.39 9.59 15.49
CA PRO A 53 -6.81 10.43 14.39
C PRO A 53 -7.46 11.75 14.83
N LYS A 54 -8.07 11.79 16.02
CA LYS A 54 -8.75 12.98 16.55
C LYS A 54 -7.79 14.03 17.08
N GLN A 55 -6.55 13.66 17.37
CA GLN A 55 -5.52 14.56 17.91
C GLN A 55 -4.57 15.10 16.82
N MET A 56 -4.74 14.66 15.58
CA MET A 56 -3.93 15.13 14.46
C MET A 56 -4.31 16.56 14.08
N THR A 57 -3.31 17.41 13.92
CA THR A 57 -3.48 18.81 13.46
C THR A 57 -3.73 18.89 11.94
N SER A 58 -3.17 17.95 11.18
CA SER A 58 -3.35 17.83 9.74
C SER A 58 -3.30 16.36 9.34
N SER A 59 -3.95 16.03 8.24
CA SER A 59 -4.06 14.68 7.69
C SER A 59 -4.02 14.74 6.16
N ILE A 60 -4.13 13.61 5.51
CA ILE A 60 -4.27 13.56 4.05
C ILE A 60 -5.50 14.35 3.56
N TYR A 61 -6.54 14.51 4.37
CA TYR A 61 -7.73 15.29 4.01
C TYR A 61 -7.35 16.73 3.69
N GLU A 62 -6.68 17.46 4.59
CA GLU A 62 -6.27 18.84 4.38
C GLU A 62 -5.32 18.97 3.19
N CYS A 63 -4.45 17.98 2.98
CA CYS A 63 -3.56 17.98 1.83
C CYS A 63 -4.30 17.87 0.49
N LEU A 64 -5.44 17.18 0.46
CA LEU A 64 -6.23 16.99 -0.77
C LEU A 64 -7.27 18.09 -0.99
N VAL A 65 -7.92 18.56 0.08
CA VAL A 65 -9.04 19.49 0.01
C VAL A 65 -8.58 20.94 0.13
N ASP A 66 -7.68 21.23 1.06
CA ASP A 66 -7.26 22.60 1.38
C ASP A 66 -5.89 22.96 0.77
N ASP A 67 -5.33 22.09 -0.09
CA ASP A 67 -3.98 22.22 -0.64
C ASP A 67 -2.91 22.43 0.45
N TYR A 68 -3.13 21.88 1.64
CA TYR A 68 -2.18 21.99 2.74
C TYR A 68 -0.89 21.23 2.39
N PRO A 69 0.30 21.76 2.69
CA PRO A 69 1.54 21.09 2.36
C PRO A 69 1.64 19.70 3.00
N VAL A 70 1.98 18.70 2.20
CA VAL A 70 2.29 17.37 2.76
C VAL A 70 3.53 17.46 3.63
N ASP A 71 4.51 18.29 3.22
CA ASP A 71 5.71 18.54 4.01
C ASP A 71 5.37 19.21 5.33
N GLY A 72 5.66 18.54 6.44
CA GLY A 72 5.30 18.97 7.79
C GLY A 72 3.97 18.41 8.31
N SER A 73 3.21 17.67 7.49
CA SER A 73 1.98 16.95 7.90
C SER A 73 2.26 15.51 8.33
N GLN A 74 3.47 15.00 8.07
CA GLN A 74 3.88 13.66 8.49
C GLN A 74 4.17 13.64 9.98
N VAL A 75 3.84 12.53 10.62
CA VAL A 75 4.19 12.26 12.02
C VAL A 75 5.14 11.06 12.09
N PRO A 76 6.12 11.10 13.02
CA PRO A 76 7.00 9.95 13.24
C PRO A 76 6.20 8.78 13.82
N THR A 77 6.64 7.56 13.52
CA THR A 77 6.09 6.34 14.12
C THR A 77 7.04 5.77 15.19
N CYS A 78 6.64 4.67 15.83
CA CYS A 78 7.52 3.92 16.74
C CYS A 78 8.68 3.19 16.04
N VAL A 79 8.75 3.23 14.70
CA VAL A 79 9.79 2.58 13.89
C VAL A 79 10.70 3.65 13.30
N GLU A 80 12.00 3.58 13.57
CA GLU A 80 12.98 4.51 13.00
C GLU A 80 12.99 4.44 11.48
N GLY A 81 13.04 5.60 10.82
CA GLY A 81 12.99 5.70 9.35
C GLY A 81 11.60 5.54 8.73
N LEU A 82 10.54 5.47 9.57
CA LEU A 82 9.15 5.36 9.12
C LEU A 82 8.29 6.50 9.64
N GLU A 83 7.70 7.24 8.73
CA GLU A 83 6.74 8.30 8.99
C GLU A 83 5.35 7.95 8.45
N LEU A 84 4.33 8.64 8.94
CA LEU A 84 2.95 8.46 8.56
C LEU A 84 2.29 9.80 8.24
N LEU A 85 1.67 9.91 7.05
CA LEU A 85 0.65 10.90 6.74
C LEU A 85 -0.70 10.25 7.03
N GLY A 86 -1.29 10.61 8.17
CA GLY A 86 -2.47 9.93 8.69
C GLY A 86 -3.78 10.33 8.01
N SER A 87 -4.83 9.61 8.36
CA SER A 87 -6.20 9.84 7.92
C SER A 87 -7.14 10.16 9.08
N ARG A 88 -8.28 10.73 8.74
CA ARG A 88 -9.42 10.97 9.62
C ARG A 88 -10.73 10.68 8.89
N ILE A 89 -11.82 10.57 9.66
CA ILE A 89 -13.15 10.33 9.10
C ILE A 89 -13.58 11.41 8.08
N ASP A 90 -13.05 12.64 8.22
CA ASP A 90 -13.31 13.76 7.33
C ASP A 90 -12.94 13.46 5.87
N LEU A 91 -11.98 12.54 5.65
CA LEU A 91 -11.60 12.09 4.31
C LEU A 91 -12.79 11.51 3.52
N ALA A 92 -13.84 11.01 4.19
CA ALA A 92 -15.05 10.57 3.51
C ALA A 92 -15.76 11.74 2.81
N GLY A 93 -15.69 12.96 3.36
CA GLY A 93 -16.23 14.18 2.74
C GLY A 93 -15.45 14.63 1.52
N ALA A 94 -14.15 14.35 1.47
CA ALA A 94 -13.28 14.76 0.36
C ALA A 94 -13.77 14.26 -1.00
N GLU A 95 -14.42 13.09 -1.08
CA GLU A 95 -14.97 12.57 -2.33
C GLU A 95 -16.04 13.49 -2.93
N ILE A 96 -16.80 14.19 -2.09
CA ILE A 96 -17.84 15.13 -2.51
C ILE A 96 -17.20 16.50 -2.81
N GLU A 97 -16.35 16.99 -1.93
CA GLU A 97 -15.73 18.32 -2.02
C GLU A 97 -14.81 18.46 -3.23
N LEU A 98 -14.14 17.39 -3.61
CA LEU A 98 -13.25 17.37 -4.77
C LEU A 98 -14.00 17.26 -6.12
N ILE A 99 -15.32 16.98 -6.15
CA ILE A 99 -16.05 16.78 -7.41
C ILE A 99 -15.94 17.99 -8.34
N SER A 100 -15.97 19.19 -7.79
CA SER A 100 -15.93 20.44 -8.55
C SER A 100 -14.51 20.90 -8.90
N ARG A 101 -13.47 20.22 -8.40
CA ARG A 101 -12.08 20.62 -8.64
C ARG A 101 -11.56 20.16 -10.00
N ASP A 102 -10.83 21.03 -10.67
CA ASP A 102 -10.14 20.71 -11.91
C ASP A 102 -9.02 19.70 -11.64
N ASN A 103 -8.90 18.70 -12.53
CA ASN A 103 -7.91 17.63 -12.43
C ASN A 103 -7.96 16.90 -11.08
N ARG A 104 -9.15 16.72 -10.53
CA ARG A 104 -9.42 16.13 -9.21
C ARG A 104 -8.80 14.74 -9.03
N GLU A 105 -8.63 13.98 -10.11
CA GLU A 105 -8.05 12.63 -10.08
C GLU A 105 -6.52 12.62 -9.86
N SER A 106 -5.86 13.78 -9.94
CA SER A 106 -4.40 13.91 -9.83
C SER A 106 -3.91 14.77 -8.67
N ILE A 107 -4.78 15.13 -7.74
CA ILE A 107 -4.45 16.00 -6.61
C ILE A 107 -3.39 15.33 -5.73
N MET A 108 -3.61 14.07 -5.34
CA MET A 108 -2.65 13.31 -4.52
C MET A 108 -1.28 13.17 -5.21
N ARG A 109 -1.25 12.97 -6.54
CA ARG A 109 0.01 12.92 -7.30
C ARG A 109 0.78 14.23 -7.17
N ARG A 110 0.11 15.39 -7.30
CA ARG A 110 0.76 16.70 -7.14
C ARG A 110 1.25 16.92 -5.72
N ALA A 111 0.43 16.56 -4.74
CA ALA A 111 0.79 16.68 -3.33
C ALA A 111 2.02 15.83 -2.97
N LEU A 112 2.03 14.54 -3.33
CA LEU A 112 3.13 13.64 -3.03
C LEU A 112 4.40 13.92 -3.83
N ALA A 113 4.29 14.53 -5.02
CA ALA A 113 5.47 14.89 -5.82
C ALA A 113 6.41 15.84 -5.09
N THR A 114 5.90 16.67 -4.16
CA THR A 114 6.70 17.64 -3.39
C THR A 114 7.66 17.00 -2.39
N ILE A 115 7.38 15.76 -1.97
CA ILE A 115 8.14 15.06 -0.94
C ILE A 115 8.73 13.72 -1.41
N LYS A 116 8.42 13.29 -2.64
CA LYS A 116 8.77 11.97 -3.16
C LYS A 116 10.25 11.64 -3.00
N ASP A 117 11.13 12.61 -3.18
CA ASP A 117 12.58 12.40 -3.13
C ASP A 117 13.16 12.30 -1.70
N LYS A 118 12.34 12.56 -0.68
CA LYS A 118 12.74 12.40 0.73
C LYS A 118 12.67 10.93 1.21
N TYR A 119 11.98 10.08 0.47
CA TYR A 119 11.71 8.69 0.84
C TYR A 119 12.22 7.71 -0.21
N ASP A 120 12.65 6.53 0.22
CA ASP A 120 12.89 5.39 -0.68
C ASP A 120 11.56 4.80 -1.18
N TYR A 121 10.58 4.73 -0.27
CA TYR A 121 9.24 4.19 -0.53
C TYR A 121 8.14 5.06 0.08
N ILE A 122 7.06 5.26 -0.67
CA ILE A 122 5.80 5.81 -0.18
C ILE A 122 4.74 4.74 -0.40
N LEU A 123 4.15 4.22 0.68
CA LEU A 123 3.09 3.21 0.61
C LEU A 123 1.74 3.87 0.86
N ILE A 124 0.80 3.73 -0.08
CA ILE A 124 -0.55 4.29 0.05
C ILE A 124 -1.52 3.16 0.45
N ASP A 125 -2.07 3.22 1.67
CA ASP A 125 -3.13 2.30 2.12
C ASP A 125 -4.47 2.74 1.55
N CYS A 126 -5.01 1.99 0.60
CA CYS A 126 -6.26 2.34 -0.08
C CYS A 126 -7.48 1.74 0.63
N SER A 127 -8.57 2.50 0.68
CA SER A 127 -9.87 1.99 1.10
C SER A 127 -10.36 0.87 0.16
N PRO A 128 -11.32 0.04 0.57
CA PRO A 128 -11.91 -0.98 -0.31
C PRO A 128 -12.81 -0.39 -1.40
N SER A 129 -13.19 0.88 -1.31
CA SER A 129 -13.97 1.56 -2.35
C SER A 129 -13.10 1.88 -3.57
N LEU A 130 -13.69 1.95 -4.75
CA LEU A 130 -13.07 2.52 -5.95
C LEU A 130 -13.54 3.96 -6.19
N GLY A 131 -13.71 4.72 -5.11
CA GLY A 131 -14.06 6.13 -5.15
C GLY A 131 -12.91 7.02 -5.62
N LEU A 132 -13.15 8.33 -5.58
CA LEU A 132 -12.19 9.33 -6.07
C LEU A 132 -10.85 9.29 -5.34
N ILE A 133 -10.85 8.97 -4.05
CA ILE A 133 -9.61 8.87 -3.26
C ILE A 133 -8.74 7.70 -3.75
N THR A 134 -9.34 6.53 -4.01
CA THR A 134 -8.60 5.38 -4.57
C THR A 134 -8.11 5.66 -6.00
N VAL A 135 -8.89 6.37 -6.81
CA VAL A 135 -8.45 6.84 -8.15
C VAL A 135 -7.24 7.76 -8.01
N ASN A 136 -7.25 8.69 -7.04
CA ASN A 136 -6.12 9.57 -6.75
C ASN A 136 -4.88 8.77 -6.32
N ALA A 137 -5.04 7.79 -5.43
CA ALA A 137 -3.95 6.92 -4.99
C ALA A 137 -3.29 6.17 -6.16
N LEU A 138 -4.10 5.53 -7.02
CA LEU A 138 -3.60 4.83 -8.20
C LEU A 138 -3.03 5.78 -9.28
N THR A 139 -3.54 7.01 -9.35
CA THR A 139 -3.00 8.03 -10.25
C THR A 139 -1.63 8.55 -9.76
N ALA A 140 -1.42 8.60 -8.45
CA ALA A 140 -0.15 9.02 -7.83
C ALA A 140 0.90 7.91 -7.83
N ALA A 141 0.48 6.65 -7.79
CA ALA A 141 1.37 5.51 -7.63
C ALA A 141 2.20 5.20 -8.88
N ASP A 142 3.43 4.76 -8.68
CA ASP A 142 4.26 4.16 -9.73
C ASP A 142 3.82 2.70 -9.98
N SER A 143 3.39 2.00 -8.92
CA SER A 143 2.90 0.63 -9.01
C SER A 143 1.87 0.28 -7.93
N VAL A 144 1.21 -0.87 -8.07
CA VAL A 144 0.21 -1.35 -7.14
C VAL A 144 0.50 -2.78 -6.68
N ILE A 145 0.54 -3.00 -5.35
CA ILE A 145 0.48 -4.32 -4.73
C ILE A 145 -0.99 -4.67 -4.50
N ILE A 146 -1.37 -5.87 -4.90
CA ILE A 146 -2.74 -6.37 -4.80
C ILE A 146 -2.77 -7.52 -3.79
N PRO A 147 -3.12 -7.27 -2.51
CA PRO A 147 -3.32 -8.33 -1.54
C PRO A 147 -4.52 -9.20 -1.94
N VAL A 148 -4.35 -10.51 -1.95
CA VAL A 148 -5.34 -11.50 -2.36
C VAL A 148 -5.50 -12.52 -1.26
N GLN A 149 -6.68 -12.58 -0.66
CA GLN A 149 -7.02 -13.65 0.27
C GLN A 149 -7.29 -14.94 -0.51
N ALA A 150 -6.70 -16.06 -0.07
CA ALA A 150 -6.85 -17.36 -0.72
C ALA A 150 -8.26 -17.97 -0.46
N GLU A 151 -9.29 -17.41 -1.12
CA GLU A 151 -10.70 -17.81 -1.04
C GLU A 151 -11.31 -17.97 -2.44
N TYR A 152 -12.41 -18.72 -2.54
CA TYR A 152 -13.06 -19.10 -3.81
C TYR A 152 -13.34 -17.92 -4.77
N PHE A 153 -13.77 -16.77 -4.26
CA PHE A 153 -14.06 -15.60 -5.10
C PHE A 153 -12.85 -14.66 -5.31
N ALA A 154 -11.63 -15.10 -5.02
CA ALA A 154 -10.44 -14.28 -5.14
C ALA A 154 -10.23 -13.75 -6.56
N LEU A 155 -10.34 -14.59 -7.56
CA LEU A 155 -10.10 -14.25 -8.98
C LEU A 155 -11.16 -13.29 -9.55
N GLU A 156 -12.42 -13.41 -9.13
CA GLU A 156 -13.47 -12.49 -9.58
C GLU A 156 -13.23 -11.05 -9.09
N GLY A 157 -12.84 -10.89 -7.81
CA GLY A 157 -12.49 -9.58 -7.26
C GLY A 157 -11.30 -8.94 -7.95
N ILE A 158 -10.29 -9.72 -8.32
CA ILE A 158 -9.11 -9.26 -9.07
C ILE A 158 -9.51 -8.71 -10.44
N SER A 159 -10.39 -9.37 -11.17
CA SER A 159 -10.79 -8.96 -12.53
C SER A 159 -11.38 -7.55 -12.57
N LYS A 160 -12.20 -7.17 -11.59
CA LYS A 160 -12.79 -5.82 -11.47
C LYS A 160 -11.71 -4.78 -11.21
N LEU A 161 -10.79 -5.06 -10.28
CA LEU A 161 -9.67 -4.16 -9.98
C LEU A 161 -8.74 -3.99 -11.18
N LEU A 162 -8.39 -5.06 -11.89
CA LEU A 162 -7.56 -5.01 -13.09
C LEU A 162 -8.18 -4.15 -14.19
N ASN A 163 -9.51 -4.21 -14.36
CA ASN A 163 -10.19 -3.33 -15.30
C ASN A 163 -10.07 -1.86 -14.89
N THR A 164 -10.22 -1.55 -13.60
CA THR A 164 -10.02 -0.19 -13.08
C THR A 164 -8.59 0.29 -13.29
N ILE A 165 -7.58 -0.54 -12.97
CA ILE A 165 -6.17 -0.23 -13.22
C ILE A 165 -5.93 0.05 -14.71
N ARG A 166 -6.51 -0.74 -15.61
CA ARG A 166 -6.40 -0.53 -17.07
C ARG A 166 -6.99 0.82 -17.49
N ILE A 167 -8.14 1.22 -16.95
CA ILE A 167 -8.76 2.52 -17.22
C ILE A 167 -7.86 3.66 -16.72
N ILE A 168 -7.35 3.56 -15.50
CA ILE A 168 -6.45 4.57 -14.94
C ILE A 168 -5.16 4.64 -15.76
N LYS A 169 -4.55 3.51 -16.11
CA LYS A 169 -3.35 3.45 -16.94
C LYS A 169 -3.57 4.12 -18.30
N SER A 170 -4.72 3.94 -18.93
CA SER A 170 -5.01 4.52 -20.25
C SER A 170 -5.28 6.02 -20.21
N LYS A 171 -5.89 6.55 -19.13
CA LYS A 171 -6.43 7.91 -19.10
C LYS A 171 -5.67 8.86 -18.18
N LEU A 172 -5.13 8.39 -17.06
CA LEU A 172 -4.63 9.22 -15.96
C LEU A 172 -3.14 8.99 -15.65
N ASN A 173 -2.69 7.73 -15.65
CA ASN A 173 -1.33 7.37 -15.27
C ASN A 173 -0.78 6.25 -16.14
N ARG A 174 -0.18 6.60 -17.27
CA ARG A 174 0.37 5.62 -18.24
C ARG A 174 1.50 4.75 -17.67
N GLN A 175 2.15 5.22 -16.62
CA GLN A 175 3.30 4.54 -15.99
C GLN A 175 2.89 3.58 -14.87
N LEU A 176 1.60 3.56 -14.49
CA LEU A 176 1.13 2.66 -13.44
C LEU A 176 1.37 1.20 -13.81
N GLU A 177 2.07 0.48 -12.96
CA GLU A 177 2.36 -0.95 -13.15
C GLU A 177 1.73 -1.78 -12.03
N ILE A 178 1.55 -3.08 -12.27
CA ILE A 178 1.24 -4.03 -11.20
C ILE A 178 2.56 -4.45 -10.59
N GLU A 179 2.78 -4.08 -9.31
CA GLU A 179 3.96 -4.51 -8.56
C GLU A 179 3.93 -6.01 -8.30
N GLY A 180 2.78 -6.49 -7.87
CA GLY A 180 2.56 -7.92 -7.70
C GLY A 180 1.26 -8.24 -6.96
N PHE A 181 0.88 -9.51 -7.05
CA PHE A 181 -0.20 -10.13 -6.28
C PHE A 181 0.40 -10.77 -5.04
N LEU A 182 -0.09 -10.38 -3.85
CA LEU A 182 0.37 -10.89 -2.57
C LEU A 182 -0.70 -11.78 -1.95
N LEU A 183 -0.42 -13.08 -1.81
CA LEU A 183 -1.31 -13.95 -1.05
C LEU A 183 -1.26 -13.62 0.44
N THR A 184 -2.44 -13.40 1.00
CA THR A 184 -2.65 -13.10 2.41
C THR A 184 -3.53 -14.14 3.09
N MET A 185 -3.43 -14.23 4.44
CA MET A 185 -4.15 -15.22 5.25
C MET A 185 -4.02 -16.64 4.72
N TYR A 186 -2.86 -16.93 4.11
CA TYR A 186 -2.56 -18.20 3.49
C TYR A 186 -2.38 -19.31 4.56
N ASP A 187 -2.99 -20.45 4.31
CA ASP A 187 -2.79 -21.66 5.10
C ASP A 187 -2.45 -22.82 4.15
N ALA A 188 -1.19 -23.22 4.14
CA ALA A 188 -0.66 -24.28 3.28
C ALA A 188 -1.34 -25.66 3.52
N ARG A 189 -2.04 -25.86 4.65
CA ARG A 189 -2.78 -27.10 4.94
C ARG A 189 -4.09 -27.18 4.17
N LEU A 190 -4.58 -26.05 3.68
CA LEU A 190 -5.85 -25.99 2.95
C LEU A 190 -5.62 -26.22 1.45
N ARG A 191 -6.24 -27.27 0.92
CA ARG A 191 -6.17 -27.59 -0.52
C ARG A 191 -6.62 -26.42 -1.40
N LEU A 192 -7.69 -25.72 -0.98
CA LEU A 192 -8.20 -24.56 -1.72
C LEU A 192 -7.17 -23.43 -1.79
N ALA A 193 -6.46 -23.15 -0.69
CA ALA A 193 -5.44 -22.08 -0.67
C ALA A 193 -4.29 -22.39 -1.64
N ASN A 194 -3.83 -23.64 -1.66
CA ASN A 194 -2.80 -24.09 -2.60
C ASN A 194 -3.29 -24.00 -4.06
N GLN A 195 -4.52 -24.42 -4.32
CA GLN A 195 -5.09 -24.35 -5.66
C GLN A 195 -5.18 -22.90 -6.17
N ILE A 196 -5.63 -21.97 -5.34
CA ILE A 196 -5.71 -20.54 -5.70
C ILE A 196 -4.30 -19.96 -5.94
N PHE A 197 -3.30 -20.37 -5.14
CA PHE A 197 -1.93 -19.96 -5.37
C PHE A 197 -1.42 -20.42 -6.74
N GLU A 198 -1.61 -21.69 -7.07
CA GLU A 198 -1.21 -22.23 -8.38
C GLU A 198 -1.97 -21.58 -9.55
N GLU A 199 -3.26 -21.30 -9.39
CA GLU A 199 -4.04 -20.60 -10.40
C GLU A 199 -3.55 -19.16 -10.60
N LEU A 200 -3.21 -18.43 -9.53
CA LEU A 200 -2.61 -17.09 -9.62
C LEU A 200 -1.27 -17.15 -10.33
N LYS A 201 -0.39 -18.08 -9.92
CA LYS A 201 0.92 -18.27 -10.57
C LYS A 201 0.74 -18.67 -12.06
N GLY A 202 -0.22 -19.51 -12.38
CA GLY A 202 -0.52 -19.90 -13.75
C GLY A 202 -1.00 -18.75 -14.64
N HIS A 203 -1.77 -17.79 -14.09
CA HIS A 203 -2.30 -16.66 -14.84
C HIS A 203 -1.36 -15.46 -14.89
N PHE A 204 -0.62 -15.19 -13.81
CA PHE A 204 0.14 -13.96 -13.62
C PHE A 204 1.67 -14.16 -13.51
N GLY A 205 2.13 -15.41 -13.45
CA GLY A 205 3.56 -15.74 -13.46
C GLY A 205 4.36 -14.99 -12.40
N ASP A 206 5.41 -14.30 -12.85
CA ASP A 206 6.35 -13.55 -12.01
C ASP A 206 5.72 -12.31 -11.34
N MET A 207 4.48 -11.95 -11.68
CA MET A 207 3.75 -10.91 -10.96
C MET A 207 3.18 -11.40 -9.62
N VAL A 208 3.21 -12.69 -9.30
CA VAL A 208 2.83 -13.20 -7.97
C VAL A 208 4.05 -13.26 -7.10
N PHE A 209 4.02 -12.58 -5.95
CA PHE A 209 5.12 -12.66 -4.97
C PHE A 209 5.37 -14.09 -4.54
N ASP A 210 6.62 -14.45 -4.33
CA ASP A 210 7.00 -15.73 -3.74
C ASP A 210 6.72 -15.72 -2.23
N SER A 211 6.85 -14.55 -1.61
CA SER A 211 6.45 -14.33 -0.22
C SER A 211 4.93 -14.42 -0.08
N VAL A 212 4.45 -15.18 0.90
CA VAL A 212 3.04 -15.28 1.28
C VAL A 212 2.86 -14.85 2.73
N ILE A 213 1.75 -14.19 3.03
CA ILE A 213 1.42 -13.76 4.40
C ILE A 213 0.48 -14.80 5.02
N PRO A 214 0.93 -15.57 6.02
CA PRO A 214 0.10 -16.59 6.64
C PRO A 214 -0.98 -15.96 7.51
N ARG A 215 -2.05 -16.71 7.76
CA ARG A 215 -2.99 -16.36 8.83
C ARG A 215 -2.25 -16.41 10.17
N ASN A 216 -2.15 -15.27 10.85
CA ASN A 216 -1.38 -15.14 12.07
C ASN A 216 -2.07 -14.16 13.04
N ILE A 217 -2.31 -14.63 14.28
CA ILE A 217 -3.03 -13.86 15.30
C ILE A 217 -2.26 -12.58 15.70
N ARG A 218 -0.92 -12.60 15.66
CA ARG A 218 -0.09 -11.44 16.01
C ARG A 218 -0.29 -10.26 15.08
N LEU A 219 -0.60 -10.52 13.80
CA LEU A 219 -0.97 -9.46 12.83
C LEU A 219 -2.29 -8.77 13.18
N SER A 220 -3.19 -9.46 13.89
CA SER A 220 -4.47 -8.91 14.33
C SER A 220 -4.37 -8.24 15.70
N GLU A 221 -3.49 -8.72 16.58
CA GLU A 221 -3.30 -8.18 17.92
C GLU A 221 -2.44 -6.90 17.93
N ALA A 222 -1.35 -6.89 17.16
CA ALA A 222 -0.37 -5.81 17.16
C ALA A 222 -0.98 -4.40 16.97
N PRO A 223 -1.94 -4.17 16.06
CA PRO A 223 -2.58 -2.85 15.90
C PRO A 223 -3.34 -2.39 17.16
N SER A 224 -3.88 -3.29 17.98
CA SER A 224 -4.54 -2.93 19.24
C SER A 224 -3.57 -2.38 20.30
N HIS A 225 -2.28 -2.61 20.10
CA HIS A 225 -1.18 -2.05 20.89
C HIS A 225 -0.49 -0.85 20.20
N GLY A 226 -0.98 -0.42 19.03
CA GLY A 226 -0.38 0.66 18.25
C GLY A 226 0.99 0.31 17.66
N LEU A 227 1.24 -0.97 17.37
CA LEU A 227 2.53 -1.47 16.95
C LEU A 227 2.43 -2.32 15.67
N PRO A 228 3.42 -2.28 14.76
CA PRO A 228 3.55 -3.30 13.72
C PRO A 228 4.00 -4.63 14.33
N ALA A 229 3.68 -5.74 13.67
CA ALA A 229 4.01 -7.08 14.19
C ALA A 229 5.51 -7.28 14.43
N LEU A 230 6.35 -6.61 13.64
CA LEU A 230 7.81 -6.65 13.80
C LEU A 230 8.27 -6.13 15.17
N VAL A 231 7.59 -5.13 15.71
CA VAL A 231 7.87 -4.56 17.04
C VAL A 231 7.14 -5.34 18.13
N TYR A 232 5.89 -5.74 17.87
CA TYR A 232 5.04 -6.43 18.84
C TYR A 232 5.53 -7.87 19.15
N ASP A 233 5.83 -8.65 18.10
CA ASP A 233 6.35 -10.02 18.20
C ASP A 233 7.26 -10.32 16.99
N PRO A 234 8.55 -9.94 17.07
CA PRO A 234 9.52 -10.08 15.96
C PRO A 234 9.69 -11.51 15.45
N GLY A 235 9.49 -12.50 16.33
CA GLY A 235 9.61 -13.92 16.01
C GLY A 235 8.36 -14.52 15.37
N SER A 236 7.26 -13.78 15.30
CA SER A 236 6.02 -14.29 14.72
C SER A 236 6.17 -14.56 13.22
N ARG A 237 5.38 -15.54 12.74
CA ARG A 237 5.31 -15.81 11.30
C ARG A 237 4.83 -14.61 10.50
N GLY A 238 3.94 -13.79 11.09
CA GLY A 238 3.46 -12.57 10.45
C GLY A 238 4.59 -11.56 10.22
N ALA A 239 5.42 -11.31 11.22
CA ALA A 239 6.57 -10.40 11.13
C ALA A 239 7.61 -10.93 10.13
N THR A 240 8.04 -12.17 10.29
CA THR A 240 9.09 -12.76 9.41
C THR A 240 8.66 -12.84 7.95
N SER A 241 7.39 -13.10 7.66
CA SER A 241 6.87 -13.09 6.28
C SER A 241 6.88 -11.69 5.66
N HIS A 242 6.58 -10.63 6.41
CA HIS A 242 6.66 -9.26 5.89
C HIS A 242 8.11 -8.81 5.69
N ILE A 243 9.06 -9.26 6.52
CA ILE A 243 10.50 -9.05 6.26
C ILE A 243 10.92 -9.74 4.96
N ALA A 244 10.47 -10.97 4.72
CA ALA A 244 10.76 -11.68 3.47
C ALA A 244 10.19 -10.92 2.26
N LEU A 245 8.95 -10.43 2.35
CA LEU A 245 8.30 -9.61 1.32
C LEU A 245 9.08 -8.31 1.05
N ALA A 246 9.53 -7.62 2.11
CA ALA A 246 10.33 -6.40 1.96
C ALA A 246 11.65 -6.66 1.22
N LYS A 247 12.35 -7.75 1.55
CA LYS A 247 13.58 -8.18 0.86
C LYS A 247 13.32 -8.54 -0.59
N GLU A 248 12.25 -9.27 -0.87
CA GLU A 248 11.83 -9.63 -2.23
C GLU A 248 11.56 -8.36 -3.07
N LEU A 249 10.81 -7.41 -2.52
CA LEU A 249 10.51 -6.14 -3.17
C LEU A 249 11.78 -5.32 -3.47
N ILE A 250 12.69 -5.20 -2.49
CA ILE A 250 13.96 -4.49 -2.66
C ILE A 250 14.81 -5.14 -3.75
N MET A 251 14.90 -6.48 -3.76
CA MET A 251 15.67 -7.20 -4.78
C MET A 251 15.07 -7.02 -6.17
N LYS A 252 13.74 -7.07 -6.30
CA LYS A 252 13.03 -6.83 -7.56
C LYS A 252 13.35 -5.44 -8.13
N HIS A 253 13.32 -4.41 -7.28
CA HIS A 253 13.64 -3.03 -7.72
C HIS A 253 15.11 -2.86 -8.10
N ARG A 254 16.05 -3.49 -7.39
CA ARG A 254 17.47 -3.45 -7.77
C ARG A 254 17.73 -4.09 -9.13
N ARG A 255 17.09 -5.24 -9.44
CA ARG A 255 17.20 -5.91 -10.75
C ARG A 255 16.69 -5.03 -11.88
N ASN A 256 15.53 -4.40 -11.69
CA ASN A 256 14.94 -3.50 -12.68
C ASN A 256 15.83 -2.26 -12.95
N TYR A 257 16.47 -1.71 -11.91
CA TYR A 257 17.38 -0.58 -12.06
C TYR A 257 18.60 -0.96 -12.92
N HIS A 258 19.19 -2.14 -12.71
CA HIS A 258 20.34 -2.61 -13.52
C HIS A 258 19.94 -2.98 -14.94
N ALA A 259 18.75 -3.49 -15.17
CA ALA A 259 18.26 -3.82 -16.51
C ALA A 259 18.02 -2.58 -17.39
N HIS A 260 17.58 -1.46 -16.80
CA HIS A 260 17.32 -0.21 -17.52
C HIS A 260 18.53 0.74 -17.58
N GLY A 261 19.51 0.59 -16.66
CA GLY A 261 20.73 1.39 -16.61
C GLY A 261 21.81 1.01 -17.64
N ASN A 262 21.70 -0.14 -18.30
CA ASN A 262 22.66 -0.64 -19.29
C ASN A 262 22.31 -0.27 -20.76
N VAL A 263 21.29 0.53 -21.00
CA VAL A 263 21.02 1.07 -22.34
C VAL A 263 21.70 2.42 -22.46
N GLN A 264 23.01 2.42 -22.76
CA GLN A 264 23.66 3.61 -23.33
C GLN A 264 23.13 3.82 -24.75
N PRO A 265 22.69 5.03 -25.11
CA PRO A 265 22.37 5.32 -26.50
C PRO A 265 23.65 5.25 -27.35
N ALA A 266 23.56 4.51 -28.45
CA ALA A 266 24.56 4.49 -29.53
C ALA A 266 24.55 5.79 -30.29
#